data_761b9a75180ef0596c38c9b05f241c71
#
_entry.id   761b9a75180ef0596c38c9b05f241c71
#
_cell.length_a   1.000
_cell.length_b   1.000
_cell.length_c   1.000
_cell.angle_alpha   90.00
_cell.angle_beta   90.00
_cell.angle_gamma   90.00
#
_symmetry.space_group_name_H-M   'P 1'
#
loop_
_entity.id
_entity.type
_entity.pdbx_description
1 polymer ?
#
loop_
_entity_poly.entity_id
_entity_poly.type
_entity_poly.pdbx_seq_one_letter_code
_entity_poly.pdbx_strand_id
1 'polypeptide(L)'
;AAAPEPPQPHFPSPYLRPHTAPVETRHIRMDDGARIAAYVYGNRPCDVDATVRPPVLFLHGNGEEHGIFGPMIDAVAERGYAVVTLDSRAQGRSTRGTRRLSYELMAKDALCCLRELGVTQAQLVGFSDGAIEALIIARDHPELARSLLSIGANLTPEGVIDEEGWDIAGTIRAHAAWASWIRDLPADSPIDAALLCPTADEAQDVVDLLGLMLEEPQIEAASLAAIACPTTIMAGEADCILLSETEAIAAGIRSGGTADVRLVIVPEAGHSLPKEAPEVVTRELLALLARAEKDV
;
A
#
# COMPACT_ATOMS: atom_id res chain seq x y z
N ALA A 1 -27.74 26.79 3.26
CA ALA A 1 -26.87 26.73 2.07
C ALA A 1 -27.34 25.56 1.20
N ALA A 2 -27.19 25.67 -0.14
CA ALA A 2 -27.46 24.53 -1.02
C ALA A 2 -26.46 23.39 -0.68
N ALA A 3 -26.94 22.14 -0.82
CA ALA A 3 -26.06 20.99 -0.65
C ALA A 3 -24.90 21.06 -1.66
N PRO A 4 -23.66 20.82 -1.27
CA PRO A 4 -22.58 20.63 -2.21
C PRO A 4 -22.80 19.36 -3.05
N GLU A 5 -22.16 19.26 -4.20
CA GLU A 5 -22.16 18.00 -4.94
C GLU A 5 -21.39 16.93 -4.17
N PRO A 6 -21.90 15.67 -4.13
CA PRO A 6 -21.15 14.56 -3.53
C PRO A 6 -19.79 14.41 -4.23
N PRO A 7 -18.68 14.32 -3.48
CA PRO A 7 -17.37 14.14 -4.07
C PRO A 7 -17.26 12.78 -4.76
N GLN A 8 -16.54 12.74 -5.87
CA GLN A 8 -16.32 11.50 -6.60
C GLN A 8 -15.33 10.59 -5.85
N PRO A 9 -15.48 9.26 -5.97
CA PRO A 9 -14.52 8.32 -5.41
C PRO A 9 -13.09 8.61 -5.92
N HIS A 10 -12.14 8.47 -5.02
CA HIS A 10 -10.73 8.52 -5.35
C HIS A 10 -10.31 7.19 -6.00
N PHE A 11 -9.55 7.20 -7.08
CA PHE A 11 -9.13 6.02 -7.86
C PHE A 11 -10.26 5.06 -8.29
N PRO A 12 -11.19 5.48 -9.13
CA PRO A 12 -12.36 4.67 -9.52
C PRO A 12 -12.05 3.56 -10.53
N SER A 13 -10.80 3.38 -10.98
CA SER A 13 -10.47 2.42 -12.04
C SER A 13 -10.66 0.97 -11.58
N PRO A 14 -11.31 0.12 -12.40
CA PRO A 14 -11.56 -1.28 -12.05
C PRO A 14 -10.25 -2.09 -12.02
N TYR A 15 -10.27 -3.18 -11.26
CA TYR A 15 -9.17 -4.13 -11.15
C TYR A 15 -9.67 -5.56 -10.96
N LEU A 16 -8.78 -6.52 -11.18
CA LEU A 16 -9.08 -7.94 -11.02
C LEU A 16 -8.82 -8.34 -9.56
N ARG A 17 -9.86 -8.81 -8.88
CA ARG A 17 -9.75 -9.36 -7.52
C ARG A 17 -9.18 -10.79 -7.56
N PRO A 18 -8.66 -11.31 -6.43
CA PRO A 18 -8.28 -12.72 -6.34
C PRO A 18 -9.44 -13.63 -6.68
N HIS A 19 -9.18 -14.68 -7.46
CA HIS A 19 -10.12 -15.79 -7.68
C HIS A 19 -10.18 -16.71 -6.46
N THR A 20 -9.04 -16.85 -5.78
CA THR A 20 -8.92 -17.65 -4.55
C THR A 20 -9.59 -16.90 -3.39
N ALA A 21 -10.39 -17.62 -2.60
CA ALA A 21 -10.92 -17.06 -1.36
C ALA A 21 -9.83 -17.08 -0.27
N PRO A 22 -9.84 -16.10 0.65
CA PRO A 22 -8.93 -16.13 1.79
C PRO A 22 -9.25 -17.33 2.69
N VAL A 23 -8.20 -18.02 3.15
CA VAL A 23 -8.31 -19.13 4.11
C VAL A 23 -8.53 -18.64 5.54
N GLU A 24 -8.18 -17.38 5.80
CA GLU A 24 -8.38 -16.71 7.08
C GLU A 24 -8.58 -15.20 6.86
N THR A 25 -9.47 -14.61 7.66
CA THR A 25 -9.68 -13.16 7.73
C THR A 25 -9.71 -12.76 9.19
N ARG A 26 -8.93 -11.76 9.56
CA ARG A 26 -8.89 -11.19 10.92
C ARG A 26 -9.07 -9.68 10.90
N HIS A 27 -9.61 -9.15 12.00
CA HIS A 27 -9.52 -7.73 12.33
C HIS A 27 -8.60 -7.58 13.55
N ILE A 28 -7.39 -7.12 13.32
CA ILE A 28 -6.35 -7.00 14.34
C ILE A 28 -6.45 -5.62 14.96
N ARG A 29 -6.56 -5.57 16.29
CA ARG A 29 -6.75 -4.31 17.02
C ARG A 29 -5.41 -3.67 17.32
N MET A 30 -5.30 -2.38 17.00
CA MET A 30 -4.18 -1.53 17.33
C MET A 30 -4.42 -0.84 18.69
N ASP A 31 -3.36 -0.32 19.29
CA ASP A 31 -3.38 0.31 20.62
C ASP A 31 -4.22 1.61 20.70
N ASP A 32 -4.40 2.29 19.56
CA ASP A 32 -5.24 3.49 19.43
C ASP A 32 -6.70 3.18 19.07
N GLY A 33 -7.08 1.90 19.07
CA GLY A 33 -8.42 1.45 18.79
C GLY A 33 -8.71 1.17 17.33
N ALA A 34 -7.80 1.45 16.38
CA ALA A 34 -7.95 1.04 15.01
C ALA A 34 -8.05 -0.49 14.90
N ARG A 35 -8.76 -0.97 13.87
CA ARG A 35 -8.85 -2.40 13.52
C ARG A 35 -8.38 -2.56 12.10
N ILE A 36 -7.32 -3.31 11.92
CA ILE A 36 -6.73 -3.58 10.60
C ILE A 36 -7.26 -4.91 10.09
N ALA A 37 -7.90 -4.89 8.93
CA ALA A 37 -8.34 -6.09 8.25
C ALA A 37 -7.16 -6.78 7.58
N ALA A 38 -6.90 -8.02 7.98
CA ALA A 38 -5.85 -8.87 7.46
C ALA A 38 -6.46 -10.12 6.84
N TYR A 39 -5.95 -10.50 5.67
CA TYR A 39 -6.42 -11.64 4.89
C TYR A 39 -5.25 -12.57 4.61
N VAL A 40 -5.47 -13.87 4.77
CA VAL A 40 -4.49 -14.91 4.46
C VAL A 40 -5.00 -15.73 3.28
N TYR A 41 -4.16 -15.89 2.25
CA TYR A 41 -4.46 -16.72 1.08
C TYR A 41 -3.43 -17.84 0.94
N GLY A 42 -3.81 -18.89 0.23
CA GLY A 42 -2.98 -20.06 0.05
C GLY A 42 -2.75 -20.83 1.36
N ASN A 43 -1.50 -21.03 1.73
CA ASN A 43 -1.16 -21.66 3.00
C ASN A 43 -1.27 -20.66 4.17
N ARG A 44 -1.48 -21.18 5.39
CA ARG A 44 -1.34 -20.34 6.59
C ARG A 44 0.14 -20.14 6.92
N PRO A 45 0.53 -18.99 7.51
CA PRO A 45 1.92 -18.76 7.91
C PRO A 45 2.49 -19.85 8.84
N CYS A 46 1.66 -20.45 9.70
CA CYS A 46 2.08 -21.54 10.60
C CYS A 46 2.27 -22.89 9.90
N ASP A 47 1.78 -23.05 8.68
CA ASP A 47 1.84 -24.31 7.93
C ASP A 47 3.03 -24.35 6.94
N VAL A 48 3.78 -23.26 6.83
CA VAL A 48 4.97 -23.13 5.96
C VAL A 48 6.24 -23.01 6.79
N ASP A 49 7.35 -23.54 6.27
CA ASP A 49 8.66 -23.27 6.84
C ASP A 49 9.13 -21.88 6.39
N ALA A 50 8.98 -20.90 7.28
CA ALA A 50 9.32 -19.52 7.00
C ALA A 50 10.84 -19.30 6.77
N THR A 51 11.70 -20.24 7.13
CA THR A 51 13.14 -20.17 6.84
C THR A 51 13.45 -20.48 5.38
N VAL A 52 12.62 -21.33 4.76
CA VAL A 52 12.75 -21.73 3.35
C VAL A 52 11.84 -20.89 2.46
N ARG A 53 10.60 -20.67 2.88
CA ARG A 53 9.57 -19.99 2.09
C ARG A 53 8.77 -19.01 2.97
N PRO A 54 9.35 -17.83 3.29
CA PRO A 54 8.67 -16.83 4.09
C PRO A 54 7.35 -16.38 3.44
N PRO A 55 6.30 -16.07 4.23
CA PRO A 55 5.06 -15.49 3.72
C PRO A 55 5.31 -14.22 2.89
N VAL A 56 4.44 -13.99 1.91
CA VAL A 56 4.46 -12.77 1.09
C VAL A 56 3.44 -11.78 1.64
N LEU A 57 3.89 -10.60 2.04
CA LEU A 57 3.06 -9.50 2.50
C LEU A 57 2.79 -8.54 1.34
N PHE A 58 1.51 -8.21 1.11
CA PHE A 58 1.09 -7.20 0.13
C PHE A 58 0.50 -5.97 0.84
N LEU A 59 0.97 -4.77 0.44
CA LEU A 59 0.55 -3.47 0.93
C LEU A 59 0.09 -2.61 -0.25
N HIS A 60 -1.18 -2.16 -0.22
CA HIS A 60 -1.81 -1.43 -1.32
C HIS A 60 -1.56 0.08 -1.27
N GLY A 61 -1.91 0.79 -2.34
CA GLY A 61 -1.77 2.23 -2.48
C GLY A 61 -2.90 3.03 -1.84
N ASN A 62 -2.77 4.36 -1.86
CA ASN A 62 -3.75 5.30 -1.31
C ASN A 62 -5.13 5.12 -1.96
N GLY A 63 -6.18 5.03 -1.12
CA GLY A 63 -7.56 4.91 -1.56
C GLY A 63 -7.93 3.54 -2.16
N GLU A 64 -7.03 2.58 -2.10
CA GLU A 64 -7.21 1.22 -2.61
C GLU A 64 -7.62 0.24 -1.48
N GLU A 65 -7.58 -1.04 -1.78
CA GLU A 65 -7.74 -2.15 -0.84
C GLU A 65 -6.89 -3.35 -1.30
N HIS A 66 -6.72 -4.35 -0.45
CA HIS A 66 -5.85 -5.52 -0.72
C HIS A 66 -6.16 -6.25 -2.04
N GLY A 67 -7.40 -6.24 -2.50
CA GLY A 67 -7.83 -6.96 -3.71
C GLY A 67 -7.20 -6.48 -5.02
N ILE A 68 -6.59 -5.29 -5.03
CA ILE A 68 -5.88 -4.75 -6.22
C ILE A 68 -4.75 -5.69 -6.70
N PHE A 69 -4.21 -6.52 -5.81
CA PHE A 69 -3.18 -7.50 -6.14
C PHE A 69 -3.72 -8.86 -6.60
N GLY A 70 -4.99 -8.97 -6.97
CA GLY A 70 -5.65 -10.24 -7.27
C GLY A 70 -4.82 -11.26 -8.05
N PRO A 71 -4.38 -10.95 -9.29
CA PRO A 71 -3.56 -11.88 -10.08
C PRO A 71 -2.24 -12.28 -9.41
N MET A 72 -1.59 -11.37 -8.68
CA MET A 72 -0.35 -11.63 -7.95
C MET A 72 -0.60 -12.56 -6.76
N ILE A 73 -1.68 -12.31 -5.99
CA ILE A 73 -2.09 -13.15 -4.87
C ILE A 73 -2.33 -14.58 -5.33
N ASP A 74 -3.13 -14.76 -6.40
CA ASP A 74 -3.43 -16.08 -6.96
C ASP A 74 -2.16 -16.79 -7.41
N ALA A 75 -1.30 -16.12 -8.18
CA ALA A 75 -0.07 -16.71 -8.70
C ALA A 75 0.93 -17.13 -7.60
N VAL A 76 1.00 -16.39 -6.51
CA VAL A 76 1.88 -16.68 -5.37
C VAL A 76 1.29 -17.81 -4.52
N ALA A 77 -0.03 -17.78 -4.24
CA ALA A 77 -0.73 -18.82 -3.50
C ALA A 77 -0.67 -20.17 -4.22
N GLU A 78 -0.85 -20.20 -5.55
CA GLU A 78 -0.73 -21.41 -6.38
C GLU A 78 0.66 -22.06 -6.31
N ARG A 79 1.71 -21.27 -6.00
CA ARG A 79 3.07 -21.78 -5.80
C ARG A 79 3.34 -22.27 -4.37
N GLY A 80 2.32 -22.31 -3.53
CA GLY A 80 2.39 -22.84 -2.17
C GLY A 80 2.96 -21.86 -1.14
N TYR A 81 3.02 -20.55 -1.43
CA TYR A 81 3.31 -19.57 -0.41
C TYR A 81 2.10 -19.30 0.50
N ALA A 82 2.37 -18.90 1.73
CA ALA A 82 1.42 -18.17 2.53
C ALA A 82 1.42 -16.71 2.04
N VAL A 83 0.25 -16.16 1.79
CA VAL A 83 0.08 -14.75 1.38
C VAL A 83 -0.66 -14.02 2.48
N VAL A 84 -0.11 -12.92 2.95
CA VAL A 84 -0.76 -11.98 3.88
C VAL A 84 -1.02 -10.68 3.15
N THR A 85 -2.24 -10.20 3.22
CA THR A 85 -2.62 -8.90 2.68
C THR A 85 -3.35 -8.10 3.73
N LEU A 86 -3.21 -6.78 3.68
CA LEU A 86 -3.86 -5.88 4.63
C LEU A 86 -4.67 -4.84 3.87
N ASP A 87 -5.79 -4.43 4.46
CA ASP A 87 -6.36 -3.12 4.14
C ASP A 87 -5.69 -2.12 5.08
N SER A 88 -4.99 -1.14 4.53
CA SER A 88 -4.31 -0.12 5.32
C SER A 88 -5.33 0.73 6.10
N ARG A 89 -4.87 1.37 7.16
CA ARG A 89 -5.68 2.18 8.07
C ARG A 89 -6.58 3.18 7.31
N ALA A 90 -7.85 3.32 7.72
CA ALA A 90 -8.87 4.17 7.10
C ALA A 90 -9.28 3.78 5.66
N GLN A 91 -8.93 2.57 5.19
CA GLN A 91 -9.16 2.10 3.83
C GLN A 91 -9.74 0.68 3.86
N GLY A 92 -10.44 0.30 2.80
CA GLY A 92 -11.06 -1.02 2.69
C GLY A 92 -11.98 -1.33 3.86
N ARG A 93 -11.68 -2.40 4.61
CA ARG A 93 -12.43 -2.80 5.82
C ARG A 93 -11.71 -2.44 7.12
N SER A 94 -10.62 -1.70 7.03
CA SER A 94 -9.91 -1.20 8.20
C SER A 94 -10.51 0.11 8.71
N THR A 95 -10.39 0.33 10.01
CA THR A 95 -10.88 1.56 10.63
C THR A 95 -9.75 2.57 10.84
N ARG A 96 -10.12 3.84 11.05
CA ARG A 96 -9.20 4.98 11.14
C ARG A 96 -8.33 4.96 12.41
N GLY A 97 -8.91 4.64 13.57
CA GLY A 97 -8.29 4.89 14.87
C GLY A 97 -8.19 6.38 15.22
N THR A 98 -7.42 6.71 16.25
CA THR A 98 -7.34 8.08 16.79
C THR A 98 -6.02 8.78 16.52
N ARG A 99 -4.96 8.07 16.10
CA ARG A 99 -3.66 8.67 15.77
C ARG A 99 -3.72 9.40 14.42
N ARG A 100 -2.88 10.44 14.29
CA ARG A 100 -2.61 11.05 13.00
C ARG A 100 -2.03 9.99 12.05
N LEU A 101 -2.48 10.00 10.79
CA LEU A 101 -1.94 9.11 9.76
C LEU A 101 -0.48 9.48 9.47
N SER A 102 0.34 8.46 9.26
CA SER A 102 1.69 8.55 8.71
C SER A 102 2.07 7.20 8.11
N TYR A 103 3.01 7.19 7.17
CA TYR A 103 3.49 5.94 6.60
C TYR A 103 4.21 5.08 7.64
N GLU A 104 4.90 5.70 8.62
CA GLU A 104 5.49 4.97 9.75
C GLU A 104 4.42 4.31 10.63
N LEU A 105 3.28 4.97 10.83
CA LEU A 105 2.17 4.36 11.59
C LEU A 105 1.59 3.16 10.84
N MET A 106 1.36 3.27 9.53
CA MET A 106 0.85 2.19 8.70
C MET A 106 1.85 1.02 8.62
N ALA A 107 3.14 1.30 8.49
CA ALA A 107 4.20 0.29 8.57
C ALA A 107 4.20 -0.45 9.93
N LYS A 108 4.00 0.26 11.05
CA LYS A 108 3.84 -0.35 12.37
C LYS A 108 2.59 -1.20 12.49
N ASP A 109 1.49 -0.79 11.88
CA ASP A 109 0.26 -1.60 11.80
C ASP A 109 0.55 -2.93 11.08
N ALA A 110 1.25 -2.87 9.93
CA ALA A 110 1.64 -4.06 9.18
C ALA A 110 2.53 -5.00 10.01
N LEU A 111 3.53 -4.46 10.71
CA LEU A 111 4.40 -5.23 11.61
C LEU A 111 3.61 -5.86 12.75
N CYS A 112 2.62 -5.14 13.32
CA CYS A 112 1.74 -5.69 14.35
C CYS A 112 0.91 -6.85 13.78
N CYS A 113 0.35 -6.70 12.58
CA CYS A 113 -0.41 -7.76 11.93
C CYS A 113 0.44 -9.01 11.66
N LEU A 114 1.66 -8.83 11.14
CA LEU A 114 2.58 -9.95 10.93
C LEU A 114 2.88 -10.70 12.23
N ARG A 115 3.16 -9.96 13.31
CA ARG A 115 3.41 -10.56 14.63
C ARG A 115 2.20 -11.36 15.15
N GLU A 116 0.98 -10.81 15.04
CA GLU A 116 -0.26 -11.49 15.45
C GLU A 116 -0.57 -12.73 14.61
N LEU A 117 -0.06 -12.79 13.38
CA LEU A 117 -0.14 -13.93 12.48
C LEU A 117 1.05 -14.91 12.65
N GLY A 118 1.98 -14.64 13.58
CA GLY A 118 3.15 -15.47 13.83
C GLY A 118 4.22 -15.40 12.74
N VAL A 119 4.22 -14.34 11.93
CA VAL A 119 5.20 -14.13 10.85
C VAL A 119 6.40 -13.36 11.39
N THR A 120 7.58 -13.96 11.33
CA THR A 120 8.85 -13.37 11.78
C THR A 120 9.74 -12.90 10.62
N GLN A 121 9.53 -13.46 9.43
CA GLN A 121 10.19 -13.05 8.18
C GLN A 121 9.16 -13.01 7.07
N ALA A 122 9.27 -12.06 6.16
CA ALA A 122 8.34 -11.86 5.05
C ALA A 122 9.05 -11.40 3.78
N GLN A 123 8.48 -11.78 2.65
CA GLN A 123 8.74 -11.17 1.34
C GLN A 123 7.81 -9.96 1.24
N LEU A 124 8.33 -8.76 0.99
CA LEU A 124 7.55 -7.53 1.00
C LEU A 124 7.16 -7.12 -0.43
N VAL A 125 5.89 -6.82 -0.63
CA VAL A 125 5.36 -6.28 -1.89
C VAL A 125 4.53 -5.05 -1.56
N GLY A 126 4.89 -3.92 -2.11
CA GLY A 126 4.16 -2.68 -1.90
C GLY A 126 3.88 -1.94 -3.20
N PHE A 127 2.74 -1.27 -3.26
CA PHE A 127 2.36 -0.38 -4.35
C PHE A 127 2.06 1.01 -3.81
N SER A 128 2.65 2.06 -4.42
CA SER A 128 2.42 3.46 -4.06
C SER A 128 2.66 3.70 -2.56
N ASP A 129 1.66 4.14 -1.79
CA ASP A 129 1.76 4.28 -0.33
C ASP A 129 2.26 2.99 0.33
N GLY A 130 1.74 1.84 -0.08
CA GLY A 130 2.20 0.54 0.41
C GLY A 130 3.65 0.22 0.04
N ALA A 131 4.16 0.78 -1.05
CA ALA A 131 5.58 0.66 -1.41
C ALA A 131 6.47 1.52 -0.49
N ILE A 132 5.98 2.69 -0.08
CA ILE A 132 6.64 3.52 0.93
C ILE A 132 6.69 2.78 2.28
N GLU A 133 5.56 2.20 2.70
CA GLU A 133 5.49 1.37 3.91
C GLU A 133 6.48 0.20 3.85
N ALA A 134 6.55 -0.51 2.71
CA ALA A 134 7.47 -1.62 2.50
C ALA A 134 8.96 -1.19 2.56
N LEU A 135 9.28 -0.02 2.01
CA LEU A 135 10.64 0.58 2.13
C LEU A 135 10.98 0.87 3.60
N ILE A 136 10.05 1.46 4.35
CA ILE A 136 10.24 1.76 5.78
C ILE A 136 10.45 0.45 6.56
N ILE A 137 9.63 -0.57 6.32
CA ILE A 137 9.76 -1.88 6.99
C ILE A 137 11.11 -2.51 6.66
N ALA A 138 11.50 -2.56 5.37
CA ALA A 138 12.77 -3.18 4.96
C ALA A 138 14.00 -2.43 5.48
N ARG A 139 13.93 -1.10 5.58
CA ARG A 139 14.98 -0.25 6.13
C ARG A 139 15.15 -0.45 7.64
N ASP A 140 14.03 -0.44 8.39
CA ASP A 140 14.04 -0.41 9.85
C ASP A 140 14.05 -1.82 10.46
N HIS A 141 13.65 -2.84 9.69
CA HIS A 141 13.57 -4.25 10.08
C HIS A 141 14.23 -5.17 9.05
N PRO A 142 15.53 -4.99 8.74
CA PRO A 142 16.21 -5.81 7.73
C PRO A 142 16.22 -7.30 8.07
N GLU A 143 16.10 -7.67 9.34
CA GLU A 143 15.99 -9.05 9.81
C GLU A 143 14.65 -9.71 9.41
N LEU A 144 13.59 -8.92 9.20
CA LEU A 144 12.29 -9.39 8.77
C LEU A 144 12.21 -9.51 7.25
N ALA A 145 12.78 -8.56 6.52
CA ALA A 145 12.66 -8.45 5.07
C ALA A 145 13.53 -9.47 4.34
N ARG A 146 12.93 -10.42 3.64
CA ARG A 146 13.62 -11.45 2.84
C ARG A 146 13.75 -11.05 1.38
N SER A 147 12.85 -10.26 0.87
CA SER A 147 12.91 -9.57 -0.41
C SER A 147 11.99 -8.36 -0.41
N LEU A 148 12.17 -7.47 -1.37
CA LEU A 148 11.36 -6.26 -1.52
C LEU A 148 11.01 -6.04 -2.98
N LEU A 149 9.71 -5.99 -3.29
CA LEU A 149 9.15 -5.44 -4.52
C LEU A 149 8.47 -4.11 -4.19
N SER A 150 9.05 -3.01 -4.64
CA SER A 150 8.53 -1.66 -4.47
C SER A 150 8.04 -1.12 -5.81
N ILE A 151 6.77 -0.78 -5.90
CA ILE A 151 6.10 -0.35 -7.14
C ILE A 151 5.58 1.07 -6.96
N GLY A 152 6.13 2.04 -7.69
CA GLY A 152 5.63 3.42 -7.71
C GLY A 152 5.77 4.16 -6.37
N ALA A 153 6.85 3.94 -5.62
CA ALA A 153 7.15 4.70 -4.41
C ALA A 153 7.86 6.01 -4.74
N ASN A 154 7.62 7.01 -3.90
CA ASN A 154 8.38 8.25 -3.86
C ASN A 154 9.08 8.41 -2.50
N LEU A 155 10.11 9.24 -2.44
CA LEU A 155 10.88 9.54 -1.22
C LEU A 155 10.43 10.86 -0.56
N THR A 156 9.88 11.77 -1.38
CA THR A 156 9.40 13.08 -0.94
C THR A 156 8.07 13.43 -1.62
N PRO A 157 7.24 14.29 -1.04
CA PRO A 157 6.01 14.76 -1.69
C PRO A 157 6.25 15.41 -3.07
N GLU A 158 7.38 16.09 -3.25
CA GLU A 158 7.78 16.75 -4.50
C GLU A 158 8.07 15.74 -5.62
N GLY A 159 8.25 14.46 -5.27
CA GLY A 159 8.40 13.38 -6.24
C GLY A 159 7.12 13.00 -6.97
N VAL A 160 5.97 13.54 -6.57
CA VAL A 160 4.67 13.31 -7.22
C VAL A 160 4.37 14.42 -8.20
N ILE A 161 4.09 14.07 -9.46
CA ILE A 161 3.66 15.04 -10.48
C ILE A 161 2.17 15.33 -10.28
N ASP A 162 1.84 16.56 -10.00
CA ASP A 162 0.46 17.05 -9.95
C ASP A 162 0.06 17.52 -11.36
N GLU A 163 -0.45 16.59 -12.17
CA GLU A 163 -0.88 16.85 -13.54
C GLU A 163 -2.41 16.97 -13.67
N GLU A 164 -2.86 17.50 -14.80
CA GLU A 164 -4.27 17.63 -15.16
C GLU A 164 -4.98 16.26 -15.09
N GLY A 165 -5.87 16.10 -14.11
CA GLY A 165 -6.53 14.82 -13.75
C GLY A 165 -6.17 14.29 -12.35
N TRP A 166 -5.15 14.82 -11.70
CA TRP A 166 -4.69 14.50 -10.34
C TRP A 166 -4.74 15.72 -9.42
N ASP A 167 -5.87 16.42 -9.36
CA ASP A 167 -6.04 17.57 -8.45
C ASP A 167 -6.26 17.07 -7.01
N ILE A 168 -5.18 16.67 -6.34
CA ILE A 168 -5.19 16.24 -4.94
C ILE A 168 -5.79 17.33 -4.06
N ALA A 169 -5.33 18.57 -4.21
CA ALA A 169 -5.80 19.70 -3.40
C ALA A 169 -7.29 19.99 -3.64
N GLY A 170 -7.78 19.90 -4.89
CA GLY A 170 -9.19 20.06 -5.23
C GLY A 170 -10.04 18.93 -4.65
N THR A 171 -9.57 17.70 -4.72
CA THR A 171 -10.24 16.54 -4.14
C THR A 171 -10.35 16.66 -2.62
N ILE A 172 -9.28 17.09 -1.94
CA ILE A 172 -9.29 17.39 -0.49
C ILE A 172 -10.36 18.43 -0.17
N ARG A 173 -10.38 19.56 -0.90
CA ARG A 173 -11.37 20.63 -0.69
C ARG A 173 -12.81 20.14 -0.86
N ALA A 174 -13.07 19.35 -1.90
CA ALA A 174 -14.42 18.81 -2.15
C ALA A 174 -14.89 17.89 -1.02
N HIS A 175 -14.04 16.97 -0.56
CA HIS A 175 -14.36 16.05 0.55
C HIS A 175 -14.49 16.79 1.87
N ALA A 176 -13.63 17.77 2.16
CA ALA A 176 -13.72 18.59 3.36
C ALA A 176 -15.02 19.41 3.40
N ALA A 177 -15.39 20.03 2.27
CA ALA A 177 -16.65 20.77 2.17
C ALA A 177 -17.88 19.87 2.38
N TRP A 178 -17.86 18.68 1.79
CA TRP A 178 -18.92 17.68 1.97
C TRP A 178 -19.03 17.21 3.42
N ALA A 179 -17.93 16.85 4.06
CA ALA A 179 -17.90 16.42 5.46
C ALA A 179 -18.41 17.53 6.40
N SER A 180 -17.97 18.78 6.19
CA SER A 180 -18.42 19.92 6.96
C SER A 180 -19.91 20.16 6.81
N TRP A 181 -20.41 20.16 5.57
CA TRP A 181 -21.83 20.35 5.29
C TRP A 181 -22.70 19.30 5.99
N ILE A 182 -22.32 18.02 5.97
CA ILE A 182 -23.04 16.95 6.67
C ILE A 182 -23.06 17.20 8.19
N ARG A 183 -21.91 17.56 8.77
CA ARG A 183 -21.80 17.81 10.22
C ARG A 183 -22.59 19.04 10.68
N ASP A 184 -22.80 20.00 9.79
CA ASP A 184 -23.57 21.23 10.05
C ASP A 184 -25.07 21.07 9.81
N LEU A 185 -25.57 19.89 9.41
CA LEU A 185 -26.99 19.64 9.23
C LEU A 185 -27.72 19.83 10.58
N PRO A 186 -28.83 20.60 10.60
CA PRO A 186 -29.66 20.74 11.80
C PRO A 186 -30.20 19.38 12.28
N ALA A 187 -30.40 19.23 13.57
CA ALA A 187 -30.94 17.99 14.15
C ALA A 187 -32.36 17.63 13.64
N ASP A 188 -33.10 18.64 13.20
CA ASP A 188 -34.43 18.50 12.60
C ASP A 188 -34.42 18.54 11.06
N SER A 189 -33.23 18.37 10.46
CA SER A 189 -33.07 18.31 9.01
C SER A 189 -33.91 17.18 8.42
N PRO A 190 -34.58 17.40 7.28
CA PRO A 190 -35.28 16.33 6.55
C PRO A 190 -34.27 15.40 5.83
N ILE A 191 -32.97 15.75 5.80
CA ILE A 191 -31.92 14.95 5.21
C ILE A 191 -31.36 14.02 6.30
N ASP A 192 -31.44 12.71 6.06
CA ASP A 192 -30.80 11.72 6.92
C ASP A 192 -29.32 11.60 6.55
N ALA A 193 -28.46 12.12 7.42
CA ALA A 193 -27.02 12.10 7.22
C ALA A 193 -26.46 10.67 7.07
N ALA A 194 -27.12 9.66 7.66
CA ALA A 194 -26.67 8.27 7.58
C ALA A 194 -26.87 7.65 6.18
N LEU A 195 -27.70 8.27 5.34
CA LEU A 195 -27.94 7.82 3.96
C LEU A 195 -27.03 8.52 2.93
N LEU A 196 -26.23 9.49 3.36
CA LEU A 196 -25.31 10.20 2.48
C LEU A 196 -24.04 9.38 2.24
N CYS A 197 -23.59 9.36 0.98
CA CYS A 197 -22.39 8.66 0.57
C CYS A 197 -21.49 9.61 -0.25
N PRO A 198 -20.21 9.79 0.15
CA PRO A 198 -19.62 9.24 1.37
C PRO A 198 -20.28 9.86 2.63
N THR A 199 -20.18 9.15 3.75
CA THR A 199 -20.49 9.73 5.07
C THR A 199 -19.50 10.84 5.42
N ALA A 200 -19.78 11.63 6.45
CA ALA A 200 -18.86 12.69 6.89
C ALA A 200 -17.50 12.12 7.32
N ASP A 201 -17.48 10.96 7.95
CA ASP A 201 -16.23 10.32 8.40
C ASP A 201 -15.45 9.70 7.25
N GLU A 202 -16.11 9.02 6.32
CA GLU A 202 -15.47 8.53 5.08
C GLU A 202 -14.88 9.66 4.25
N ALA A 203 -15.59 10.79 4.12
CA ALA A 203 -15.06 11.96 3.44
C ALA A 203 -13.86 12.57 4.17
N GLN A 204 -13.88 12.57 5.52
CA GLN A 204 -12.73 13.03 6.31
C GLN A 204 -11.54 12.07 6.18
N ASP A 205 -11.76 10.76 6.12
CA ASP A 205 -10.70 9.79 5.90
C ASP A 205 -9.99 10.03 4.56
N VAL A 206 -10.73 10.36 3.49
CA VAL A 206 -10.14 10.75 2.20
C VAL A 206 -9.31 12.03 2.32
N VAL A 207 -9.81 13.05 3.06
CA VAL A 207 -9.05 14.29 3.32
C VAL A 207 -7.72 13.98 4.00
N ASP A 208 -7.75 13.14 5.03
CA ASP A 208 -6.55 12.79 5.81
C ASP A 208 -5.56 11.95 5.00
N LEU A 209 -6.05 10.98 4.21
CA LEU A 209 -5.24 10.11 3.35
C LEU A 209 -4.56 10.90 2.21
N LEU A 210 -5.29 11.79 1.56
CA LEU A 210 -4.73 12.64 0.51
C LEU A 210 -3.80 13.73 1.09
N GLY A 211 -4.16 14.27 2.28
CA GLY A 211 -3.31 15.21 3.01
C GLY A 211 -1.96 14.60 3.37
N LEU A 212 -1.93 13.30 3.68
CA LEU A 212 -0.70 12.56 3.92
C LEU A 212 0.26 12.66 2.72
N MET A 213 -0.24 12.48 1.50
CA MET A 213 0.57 12.56 0.27
C MET A 213 1.21 13.95 0.04
N LEU A 214 0.64 15.02 0.62
CA LEU A 214 1.18 16.39 0.49
C LEU A 214 2.29 16.70 1.51
N GLU A 215 2.39 15.91 2.58
CA GLU A 215 3.33 16.15 3.69
C GLU A 215 4.40 15.07 3.81
N GLU A 216 4.13 13.87 3.33
CA GLU A 216 4.97 12.68 3.43
C GLU A 216 5.09 11.94 2.08
N PRO A 217 6.06 11.05 1.92
CA PRO A 217 7.12 10.74 2.88
C PRO A 217 8.22 11.81 2.92
N GLN A 218 9.10 11.68 3.92
CA GLN A 218 10.34 12.44 4.03
C GLN A 218 11.49 11.44 4.26
N ILE A 219 11.82 10.65 3.23
CA ILE A 219 12.82 9.59 3.30
C ILE A 219 14.11 10.06 2.62
N GLU A 220 15.20 10.12 3.36
CA GLU A 220 16.50 10.34 2.76
C GLU A 220 16.97 9.08 2.02
N ALA A 221 17.30 9.20 0.73
CA ALA A 221 17.76 8.08 -0.10
C ALA A 221 18.92 7.31 0.54
N ALA A 222 19.84 8.01 1.21
CA ALA A 222 20.98 7.38 1.91
C ALA A 222 20.55 6.45 3.05
N SER A 223 19.38 6.68 3.67
CA SER A 223 18.88 5.80 4.74
C SER A 223 18.49 4.41 4.22
N LEU A 224 18.20 4.28 2.93
CA LEU A 224 17.86 3.01 2.29
C LEU A 224 19.06 2.05 2.15
N ALA A 225 20.27 2.52 2.44
CA ALA A 225 21.47 1.68 2.54
C ALA A 225 21.34 0.54 3.58
N ALA A 226 20.39 0.65 4.52
CA ALA A 226 20.09 -0.39 5.49
C ALA A 226 19.31 -1.59 4.90
N ILE A 227 18.72 -1.45 3.71
CA ILE A 227 17.99 -2.54 3.03
C ILE A 227 19.01 -3.52 2.43
N ALA A 228 19.03 -4.74 2.98
CA ALA A 228 20.04 -5.74 2.64
C ALA A 228 19.49 -6.92 1.80
N CYS A 229 18.19 -6.99 1.58
CA CYS A 229 17.56 -8.10 0.86
C CYS A 229 17.54 -7.88 -0.67
N PRO A 230 17.40 -8.96 -1.48
CA PRO A 230 17.11 -8.85 -2.90
C PRO A 230 15.93 -7.94 -3.18
N THR A 231 16.09 -6.98 -4.08
CA THR A 231 15.11 -5.92 -4.30
C THR A 231 14.81 -5.74 -5.79
N THR A 232 13.54 -5.53 -6.11
CA THR A 232 13.08 -5.05 -7.41
C THR A 232 12.28 -3.76 -7.21
N ILE A 233 12.68 -2.70 -7.90
CA ILE A 233 11.98 -1.41 -7.94
C ILE A 233 11.30 -1.30 -9.28
N MET A 234 10.00 -1.00 -9.30
CA MET A 234 9.20 -0.89 -10.53
C MET A 234 8.51 0.47 -10.61
N ALA A 235 8.42 1.00 -11.82
CA ALA A 235 7.61 2.15 -12.16
C ALA A 235 7.09 2.01 -13.60
N GLY A 236 5.98 2.68 -13.93
CA GLY A 236 5.57 2.87 -15.31
C GLY A 236 6.40 3.95 -16.00
N GLU A 237 6.53 3.89 -17.31
CA GLU A 237 7.22 4.93 -18.09
C GLU A 237 6.50 6.29 -18.02
N ALA A 238 5.16 6.24 -17.90
CA ALA A 238 4.27 7.40 -17.74
C ALA A 238 3.72 7.50 -16.30
N ASP A 239 4.50 7.10 -15.29
CA ASP A 239 4.12 7.19 -13.89
C ASP A 239 4.01 8.66 -13.45
N CYS A 240 3.07 8.95 -12.52
CA CYS A 240 3.00 10.25 -11.85
C CYS A 240 4.11 10.44 -10.81
N ILE A 241 4.84 9.39 -10.46
CA ILE A 241 6.07 9.49 -9.66
C ILE A 241 7.23 9.83 -10.59
N LEU A 242 8.01 10.85 -10.25
CA LEU A 242 9.20 11.22 -11.01
C LEU A 242 10.16 10.03 -11.09
N LEU A 243 10.66 9.73 -12.28
CA LEU A 243 11.64 8.66 -12.47
C LEU A 243 12.89 8.85 -11.59
N SER A 244 13.27 10.09 -11.31
CA SER A 244 14.38 10.40 -10.39
C SER A 244 14.17 9.87 -8.98
N GLU A 245 12.92 9.79 -8.48
CA GLU A 245 12.59 9.16 -7.19
C GLU A 245 12.86 7.65 -7.25
N THR A 246 12.36 7.00 -8.30
CA THR A 246 12.56 5.57 -8.54
C THR A 246 14.06 5.21 -8.64
N GLU A 247 14.83 6.02 -9.36
CA GLU A 247 16.30 5.87 -9.50
C GLU A 247 17.02 6.13 -8.18
N ALA A 248 16.58 7.15 -7.39
CA ALA A 248 17.17 7.47 -6.10
C ALA A 248 16.94 6.34 -5.08
N ILE A 249 15.77 5.69 -5.08
CA ILE A 249 15.48 4.51 -4.25
C ILE A 249 16.48 3.40 -4.58
N ALA A 250 16.61 3.05 -5.86
CA ALA A 250 17.51 1.99 -6.29
C ALA A 250 18.98 2.31 -5.94
N ALA A 251 19.42 3.56 -6.14
CA ALA A 251 20.76 4.02 -5.80
C ALA A 251 21.02 3.99 -4.29
N GLY A 252 20.04 4.43 -3.49
CA GLY A 252 20.12 4.40 -2.03
C GLY A 252 20.33 2.99 -1.49
N ILE A 253 19.56 2.02 -1.98
CA ILE A 253 19.71 0.61 -1.57
C ILE A 253 21.07 0.05 -2.00
N ARG A 254 21.50 0.30 -3.24
CA ARG A 254 22.82 -0.16 -3.73
C ARG A 254 23.98 0.43 -2.93
N SER A 255 23.83 1.63 -2.39
CA SER A 255 24.89 2.28 -1.60
C SER A 255 25.24 1.52 -0.32
N GLY A 256 24.32 0.68 0.20
CA GLY A 256 24.54 -0.22 1.34
C GLY A 256 25.30 -1.50 0.98
N GLY A 257 25.67 -1.70 -0.29
CA GLY A 257 26.36 -2.91 -0.76
C GLY A 257 25.44 -4.04 -1.22
N THR A 258 24.13 -3.84 -1.22
CA THR A 258 23.16 -4.81 -1.75
C THR A 258 23.35 -4.95 -3.26
N ALA A 259 23.82 -6.13 -3.68
CA ALA A 259 24.18 -6.39 -5.08
C ALA A 259 22.95 -6.70 -5.96
N ASP A 260 21.95 -7.39 -5.42
CA ASP A 260 20.74 -7.79 -6.16
C ASP A 260 19.64 -6.72 -6.07
N VAL A 261 19.86 -5.60 -6.75
CA VAL A 261 18.88 -4.53 -6.89
C VAL A 261 18.55 -4.33 -8.38
N ARG A 262 17.32 -4.62 -8.76
CA ARG A 262 16.82 -4.44 -10.12
C ARG A 262 15.90 -3.23 -10.22
N LEU A 263 16.03 -2.49 -11.30
CA LEU A 263 15.14 -1.41 -11.70
C LEU A 263 14.41 -1.83 -12.97
N VAL A 264 13.07 -1.79 -12.93
CA VAL A 264 12.19 -2.19 -14.04
C VAL A 264 11.25 -1.04 -14.36
N ILE A 265 11.42 -0.44 -15.53
CA ILE A 265 10.50 0.56 -16.07
C ILE A 265 9.60 -0.14 -17.08
N VAL A 266 8.28 -0.09 -16.87
CA VAL A 266 7.30 -0.74 -17.74
C VAL A 266 6.89 0.24 -18.85
N PRO A 267 7.20 -0.05 -20.13
CA PRO A 267 6.86 0.83 -21.24
C PRO A 267 5.34 1.08 -21.33
N GLU A 268 4.96 2.28 -21.72
CA GLU A 268 3.57 2.70 -21.99
C GLU A 268 2.61 2.57 -20.79
N ALA A 269 3.10 2.16 -19.61
CA ALA A 269 2.30 2.03 -18.40
C ALA A 269 2.41 3.29 -17.52
N GLY A 270 1.31 3.61 -16.83
CA GLY A 270 1.22 4.68 -15.85
C GLY A 270 1.55 4.21 -14.43
N HIS A 271 0.94 4.88 -13.45
CA HIS A 271 1.20 4.64 -12.03
C HIS A 271 0.69 3.28 -11.54
N SER A 272 -0.52 2.89 -11.95
CA SER A 272 -1.24 1.76 -11.36
C SER A 272 -0.83 0.41 -11.95
N LEU A 273 0.46 0.07 -11.92
CA LEU A 273 0.99 -1.17 -12.51
C LEU A 273 0.24 -2.45 -12.10
N PRO A 274 -0.23 -2.63 -10.84
CA PRO A 274 -1.03 -3.82 -10.48
C PRO A 274 -2.32 -3.96 -11.29
N LYS A 275 -2.86 -2.84 -11.80
CA LYS A 275 -4.08 -2.80 -12.63
C LYS A 275 -3.76 -2.77 -14.13
N GLU A 276 -2.74 -2.02 -14.52
CA GLU A 276 -2.40 -1.74 -15.91
C GLU A 276 -1.55 -2.83 -16.56
N ALA A 277 -0.66 -3.46 -15.76
CA ALA A 277 0.28 -4.46 -16.23
C ALA A 277 0.43 -5.63 -15.24
N PRO A 278 -0.68 -6.28 -14.80
CA PRO A 278 -0.65 -7.31 -13.75
C PRO A 278 0.25 -8.49 -14.11
N GLU A 279 0.34 -8.87 -15.39
CA GLU A 279 1.19 -9.97 -15.84
C GLU A 279 2.68 -9.62 -15.70
N VAL A 280 3.05 -8.36 -15.96
CA VAL A 280 4.44 -7.89 -15.80
C VAL A 280 4.80 -7.89 -14.33
N VAL A 281 3.94 -7.33 -13.47
CA VAL A 281 4.17 -7.29 -12.01
C VAL A 281 4.27 -8.72 -11.46
N THR A 282 3.37 -9.62 -11.85
CA THR A 282 3.39 -11.03 -11.43
C THR A 282 4.71 -11.70 -11.85
N ARG A 283 5.15 -11.52 -13.07
CA ARG A 283 6.42 -12.09 -13.57
C ARG A 283 7.62 -11.60 -12.76
N GLU A 284 7.73 -10.29 -12.53
CA GLU A 284 8.84 -9.71 -11.77
C GLU A 284 8.81 -10.14 -10.30
N LEU A 285 7.62 -10.23 -9.69
CA LEU A 285 7.44 -10.75 -8.35
C LEU A 285 7.95 -12.20 -8.24
N LEU A 286 7.50 -13.09 -9.13
CA LEU A 286 7.91 -14.49 -9.11
C LEU A 286 9.42 -14.65 -9.37
N ALA A 287 10.00 -13.82 -10.23
CA ALA A 287 11.43 -13.79 -10.46
C ALA A 287 12.21 -13.32 -9.21
N LEU A 288 11.67 -12.35 -8.48
CA LEU A 288 12.23 -11.88 -7.21
C LEU A 288 12.20 -12.98 -6.13
N LEU A 289 11.05 -13.62 -5.95
CA LEU A 289 10.90 -14.73 -4.98
C LEU A 289 11.90 -15.86 -5.25
N ALA A 290 12.07 -16.22 -6.53
CA ALA A 290 13.03 -17.25 -6.95
C ALA A 290 14.51 -16.85 -6.72
N ARG A 291 14.83 -15.54 -6.72
CA ARG A 291 16.17 -15.06 -6.35
C ARG A 291 16.37 -15.14 -4.84
N ALA A 292 15.40 -14.67 -4.07
CA ALA A 292 15.47 -14.70 -2.62
C ALA A 292 15.55 -16.11 -2.02
N GLU A 293 15.01 -17.14 -2.69
CA GLU A 293 15.12 -18.54 -2.28
C GLU A 293 16.53 -19.12 -2.50
N LYS A 294 17.34 -18.55 -3.42
CA LYS A 294 18.70 -19.04 -3.70
C LYS A 294 19.74 -18.50 -2.74
N ASP A 295 19.42 -17.44 -2.02
CA ASP A 295 20.31 -16.78 -1.08
C ASP A 295 20.19 -17.35 0.36
N VAL A 296 19.44 -18.48 0.50
CA VAL A 296 19.26 -19.26 1.76
C VAL A 296 20.21 -20.52 1.76
#